data_565d6c22b5a2ed3f931f463ac13d991d
#
_entry.id   565d6c22b5a2ed3f931f463ac13d991d
#
_cell.length_a   1.000
_cell.length_b   1.000
_cell.length_c   1.000
_cell.angle_alpha   90.00
_cell.angle_beta   90.00
_cell.angle_gamma   90.00
#
_symmetry.space_group_name_H-M   'P 1'
#
loop_
_entity.id
_entity.type
_entity.pdbx_description
1 polymer ?
#
loop_
_entity_poly.entity_id
_entity_poly.type
_entity_poly.pdbx_seq_one_letter_code
_entity_poly.pdbx_strand_id
1 'polypeptide(L)'
;LNEKMACSFGDAATTSFFPAKPLGCYGDGGAIFTNDDKLANVIRSLSVHGKDGADKYNNIRVGMNSRLDTIQAAVLNVKFNAFVTYENEQTNIAADYYTKELMEFINCPIIPQGYYSSRAQYTITLNDKNQRDNLQKFLKDNSIPSMVYYPRTMSQQGALNRYIKCQPFECEVAKQLTSTCLSLPIGPYITKCEQDRVISYVKLFLKQ
;
A
#
# COMPACT_ATOMS: atom_id res chain seq x y z
N LEU A 1 -7.38 -8.49 11.99
CA LEU A 1 -8.56 -8.31 12.83
C LEU A 1 -8.92 -9.65 13.51
N ASN A 2 -8.96 -9.67 14.83
CA ASN A 2 -9.34 -10.87 15.60
C ASN A 2 -8.58 -12.13 15.12
N GLU A 3 -7.26 -12.06 15.02
CA GLU A 3 -6.34 -13.10 14.54
C GLU A 3 -6.50 -13.49 13.05
N LYS A 4 -7.45 -12.91 12.32
CA LYS A 4 -7.59 -13.14 10.89
C LYS A 4 -6.67 -12.20 10.09
N MET A 5 -5.94 -12.77 9.16
CA MET A 5 -5.07 -12.04 8.23
C MET A 5 -5.90 -11.34 7.16
N ALA A 6 -5.44 -10.18 6.66
CA ALA A 6 -6.17 -9.39 5.66
C ALA A 6 -6.53 -10.20 4.40
N CYS A 7 -5.64 -11.06 3.92
CA CYS A 7 -5.87 -11.89 2.73
C CYS A 7 -6.66 -13.18 2.99
N SER A 8 -7.34 -13.33 4.14
CA SER A 8 -8.19 -14.49 4.47
C SER A 8 -9.69 -14.21 4.40
N PHE A 9 -10.09 -13.04 3.88
CA PHE A 9 -11.49 -12.66 3.73
C PHE A 9 -11.94 -12.80 2.27
N GLY A 10 -13.23 -13.11 2.06
CA GLY A 10 -13.84 -13.28 0.75
C GLY A 10 -13.45 -14.59 0.06
N ASP A 11 -13.84 -14.71 -1.21
CA ASP A 11 -13.60 -15.90 -2.03
C ASP A 11 -12.15 -15.97 -2.55
N ALA A 12 -11.56 -14.81 -2.78
CA ALA A 12 -10.16 -14.65 -3.13
C ALA A 12 -9.63 -13.31 -2.66
N ALA A 13 -8.32 -13.24 -2.43
CA ALA A 13 -7.62 -12.01 -2.09
C ALA A 13 -6.32 -11.89 -2.90
N THR A 14 -5.89 -10.66 -3.15
CA THR A 14 -4.64 -10.38 -3.88
C THR A 14 -3.70 -9.55 -3.02
N THR A 15 -2.41 -9.79 -3.17
CA THR A 15 -1.37 -8.93 -2.60
C THR A 15 -0.32 -8.58 -3.65
N SER A 16 0.34 -7.45 -3.44
CA SER A 16 1.40 -6.95 -4.32
C SER A 16 2.76 -7.13 -3.65
N PHE A 17 3.73 -7.58 -4.44
CA PHE A 17 5.14 -7.60 -4.09
C PHE A 17 5.96 -6.55 -4.86
N PHE A 18 5.30 -5.49 -5.34
CA PHE A 18 6.01 -4.36 -5.95
C PHE A 18 7.11 -3.85 -5.01
N PRO A 19 8.27 -3.38 -5.52
CA PRO A 19 9.44 -3.06 -4.69
C PRO A 19 9.20 -2.13 -3.50
N ALA A 20 8.25 -1.22 -3.61
CA ALA A 20 7.89 -0.29 -2.53
C ALA A 20 6.93 -0.87 -1.47
N LYS A 21 6.56 -2.15 -1.56
CA LYS A 21 5.72 -2.81 -0.55
C LYS A 21 6.55 -3.28 0.64
N PRO A 22 5.97 -3.39 1.86
CA PRO A 22 6.69 -3.90 3.03
C PRO A 22 7.42 -5.22 2.75
N LEU A 23 6.74 -6.17 2.10
CA LEU A 23 7.35 -7.34 1.50
C LEU A 23 7.36 -7.16 -0.02
N GLY A 24 8.41 -6.57 -0.56
CA GLY A 24 8.57 -6.30 -1.99
C GLY A 24 9.73 -7.08 -2.60
N CYS A 25 9.58 -7.54 -3.86
CA CYS A 25 10.67 -8.06 -4.68
C CYS A 25 11.40 -6.94 -5.42
N TYR A 26 12.35 -7.26 -6.32
CA TYR A 26 13.13 -6.28 -7.08
C TYR A 26 12.58 -6.01 -8.49
N GLY A 27 11.32 -6.33 -8.70
CA GLY A 27 10.56 -6.11 -9.91
C GLY A 27 9.07 -6.31 -9.63
N ASP A 28 8.27 -6.58 -10.66
CA ASP A 28 6.86 -6.86 -10.48
C ASP A 28 6.63 -8.23 -9.85
N GLY A 29 5.67 -8.31 -8.95
CA GLY A 29 5.27 -9.54 -8.28
C GLY A 29 3.98 -9.37 -7.50
N GLY A 30 3.34 -10.49 -7.22
CA GLY A 30 2.12 -10.56 -6.42
C GLY A 30 1.70 -12.00 -6.17
N ALA A 31 0.69 -12.15 -5.34
CA ALA A 31 0.07 -13.45 -5.07
C ALA A 31 -1.45 -13.33 -4.99
N ILE A 32 -2.11 -14.44 -5.28
CA ILE A 32 -3.56 -14.59 -5.11
C ILE A 32 -3.79 -15.73 -4.12
N PHE A 33 -4.64 -15.50 -3.14
CA PHE A 33 -5.01 -16.45 -2.10
C PHE A 33 -6.48 -16.83 -2.26
N THR A 34 -6.79 -18.11 -2.22
CA THR A 34 -8.17 -18.64 -2.20
C THR A 34 -8.20 -20.00 -1.52
N ASN A 35 -9.31 -20.35 -0.90
CA ASN A 35 -9.60 -21.67 -0.37
C ASN A 35 -10.42 -22.54 -1.35
N ASP A 36 -10.77 -22.01 -2.53
CA ASP A 36 -11.48 -22.74 -3.59
C ASP A 36 -10.46 -23.32 -4.58
N ASP A 37 -10.31 -24.65 -4.55
CA ASP A 37 -9.41 -25.39 -5.43
C ASP A 37 -9.77 -25.24 -6.92
N LYS A 38 -11.07 -25.11 -7.25
CA LYS A 38 -11.51 -24.90 -8.64
C LYS A 38 -11.07 -23.54 -9.13
N LEU A 39 -11.27 -22.49 -8.30
CA LEU A 39 -10.82 -21.15 -8.61
C LEU A 39 -9.29 -21.09 -8.71
N ALA A 40 -8.55 -21.74 -7.79
CA ALA A 40 -7.09 -21.82 -7.83
C ALA A 40 -6.58 -22.43 -9.15
N ASN A 41 -7.22 -23.52 -9.63
CA ASN A 41 -6.86 -24.16 -10.88
C ASN A 41 -7.14 -23.25 -12.10
N VAL A 42 -8.26 -22.53 -12.09
CA VAL A 42 -8.57 -21.56 -13.15
C VAL A 42 -7.53 -20.43 -13.17
N ILE A 43 -7.17 -19.86 -12.01
CA ILE A 43 -6.18 -18.82 -11.89
C ILE A 43 -4.80 -19.27 -12.38
N ARG A 44 -4.36 -20.48 -12.00
CA ARG A 44 -3.10 -21.07 -12.51
C ARG A 44 -3.10 -21.23 -14.03
N SER A 45 -4.21 -21.70 -14.60
CA SER A 45 -4.37 -21.79 -16.06
C SER A 45 -4.24 -20.40 -16.72
N LEU A 46 -4.97 -19.41 -16.22
CA LEU A 46 -4.96 -18.03 -16.75
C LEU A 46 -3.56 -17.39 -16.67
N SER A 47 -2.80 -17.63 -15.61
CA SER A 47 -1.46 -17.05 -15.43
C SER A 47 -0.40 -17.61 -16.38
N VAL A 48 -0.69 -18.71 -17.07
CA VAL A 48 0.16 -19.37 -18.05
C VAL A 48 -0.56 -19.55 -19.39
N HIS A 49 -1.10 -18.47 -19.92
CA HIS A 49 -1.74 -18.40 -21.26
C HIS A 49 -3.07 -19.15 -21.37
N GLY A 50 -3.70 -19.56 -20.28
CA GLY A 50 -4.94 -20.32 -20.29
C GLY A 50 -4.75 -21.81 -20.60
N LYS A 51 -3.57 -22.37 -20.33
CA LYS A 51 -3.27 -23.79 -20.60
C LYS A 51 -4.18 -24.74 -19.84
N ASP A 52 -4.44 -25.87 -20.48
CA ASP A 52 -4.82 -27.10 -19.80
C ASP A 52 -3.59 -27.63 -19.04
N GLY A 53 -3.76 -28.01 -17.78
CA GLY A 53 -2.65 -28.49 -16.95
C GLY A 53 -1.93 -29.72 -17.50
N ALA A 54 -2.61 -30.55 -18.30
CA ALA A 54 -2.07 -31.78 -18.85
C ALA A 54 -1.36 -31.59 -20.22
N ASP A 55 -1.79 -30.62 -21.03
CA ASP A 55 -1.23 -30.38 -22.36
C ASP A 55 -0.58 -28.98 -22.44
N LYS A 56 0.71 -28.99 -22.69
CA LYS A 56 1.51 -27.77 -22.80
C LYS A 56 1.07 -26.82 -23.91
N TYR A 57 0.51 -27.34 -24.95
CA TYR A 57 0.14 -26.58 -26.18
C TYR A 57 -1.36 -26.37 -26.34
N ASN A 58 -2.18 -26.91 -25.47
CA ASN A 58 -3.64 -26.74 -25.48
C ASN A 58 -4.03 -25.57 -24.53
N ASN A 59 -4.39 -24.42 -25.10
CA ASN A 59 -4.90 -23.28 -24.35
C ASN A 59 -6.43 -23.31 -24.36
N ILE A 60 -7.03 -23.76 -23.29
CA ILE A 60 -8.49 -23.91 -23.14
C ILE A 60 -9.17 -22.62 -22.68
N ARG A 61 -8.39 -21.58 -22.36
CA ARG A 61 -8.85 -20.24 -21.95
C ARG A 61 -7.99 -19.17 -22.59
N VAL A 62 -8.53 -17.97 -22.73
CA VAL A 62 -7.72 -16.78 -23.01
C VAL A 62 -7.05 -16.35 -21.69
N GLY A 63 -5.74 -16.48 -21.63
CA GLY A 63 -4.94 -16.15 -20.46
C GLY A 63 -3.86 -15.12 -20.76
N MET A 64 -2.92 -14.97 -19.84
CA MET A 64 -1.81 -14.04 -19.94
C MET A 64 -0.51 -14.67 -19.44
N ASN A 65 0.62 -14.02 -19.64
CA ASN A 65 1.86 -14.34 -18.96
C ASN A 65 1.88 -13.56 -17.63
N SER A 66 1.49 -14.22 -16.56
CA SER A 66 1.40 -13.64 -15.22
C SER A 66 1.94 -14.61 -14.16
N ARG A 67 3.21 -14.91 -14.28
CA ARG A 67 3.96 -15.80 -13.38
C ARG A 67 4.91 -14.97 -12.53
N LEU A 68 5.06 -15.33 -11.26
CA LEU A 68 6.14 -14.78 -10.45
C LEU A 68 7.47 -15.36 -10.94
N ASP A 69 8.37 -14.52 -11.40
CA ASP A 69 9.69 -14.94 -11.85
C ASP A 69 10.50 -15.57 -10.71
N THR A 70 11.25 -16.62 -11.02
CA THR A 70 12.05 -17.38 -10.04
C THR A 70 13.06 -16.49 -9.31
N ILE A 71 13.63 -15.50 -9.98
CA ILE A 71 14.55 -14.52 -9.37
C ILE A 71 13.79 -13.69 -8.32
N GLN A 72 12.59 -13.22 -8.64
CA GLN A 72 11.77 -12.44 -7.70
C GLN A 72 11.32 -13.30 -6.51
N ALA A 73 10.97 -14.56 -6.75
CA ALA A 73 10.66 -15.51 -5.68
C ALA A 73 11.85 -15.76 -4.75
N ALA A 74 13.07 -15.86 -5.29
CA ALA A 74 14.29 -16.01 -4.49
C ALA A 74 14.55 -14.77 -3.61
N VAL A 75 14.37 -13.56 -4.15
CA VAL A 75 14.43 -12.31 -3.36
C VAL A 75 13.41 -12.30 -2.24
N LEU A 76 12.16 -12.66 -2.53
CA LEU A 76 11.09 -12.72 -1.52
C LEU A 76 11.38 -13.72 -0.41
N ASN A 77 11.95 -14.90 -0.71
CA ASN A 77 12.32 -15.88 0.29
C ASN A 77 13.34 -15.35 1.30
N VAL A 78 14.31 -14.56 0.85
CA VAL A 78 15.29 -13.91 1.73
C VAL A 78 14.62 -12.80 2.55
N LYS A 79 13.87 -11.91 1.90
CA LYS A 79 13.22 -10.77 2.55
C LYS A 79 12.11 -11.17 3.51
N PHE A 80 11.42 -12.29 3.26
CA PHE A 80 10.33 -12.76 4.12
C PHE A 80 10.78 -12.98 5.56
N ASN A 81 11.95 -13.59 5.77
CA ASN A 81 12.49 -13.77 7.11
C ASN A 81 12.76 -12.43 7.81
N ALA A 82 13.40 -11.49 7.12
CA ALA A 82 13.64 -10.16 7.67
C ALA A 82 12.32 -9.44 8.00
N PHE A 83 11.34 -9.53 7.09
CA PHE A 83 10.02 -8.91 7.27
C PHE A 83 9.30 -9.42 8.50
N VAL A 84 9.24 -10.75 8.73
CA VAL A 84 8.49 -11.33 9.85
C VAL A 84 9.21 -11.23 11.19
N THR A 85 10.55 -11.19 11.18
CA THR A 85 11.34 -11.21 12.43
C THR A 85 11.78 -9.83 12.90
N TYR A 86 11.80 -8.83 12.01
CA TYR A 86 12.42 -7.54 12.31
C TYR A 86 11.73 -6.34 11.64
N GLU A 87 11.63 -6.32 10.29
CA GLU A 87 11.28 -5.11 9.54
C GLU A 87 9.88 -4.59 9.87
N ASN A 88 8.91 -5.49 10.04
CA ASN A 88 7.54 -5.13 10.34
C ASN A 88 7.40 -4.48 11.72
N GLU A 89 8.13 -4.98 12.73
CA GLU A 89 8.17 -4.41 14.06
C GLU A 89 8.84 -3.03 14.05
N GLN A 90 10.01 -2.90 13.42
CA GLN A 90 10.72 -1.62 13.34
C GLN A 90 9.91 -0.54 12.61
N THR A 91 9.17 -0.92 11.56
CA THR A 91 8.27 0.01 10.88
C THR A 91 7.14 0.48 11.80
N ASN A 92 6.59 -0.40 12.64
CA ASN A 92 5.57 -0.02 13.62
C ASN A 92 6.14 0.89 14.71
N ILE A 93 7.33 0.61 15.24
CA ILE A 93 8.03 1.48 16.20
C ILE A 93 8.21 2.89 15.61
N ALA A 94 8.66 2.96 14.36
CA ALA A 94 8.82 4.23 13.66
C ALA A 94 7.48 4.99 13.48
N ALA A 95 6.40 4.26 13.14
CA ALA A 95 5.07 4.85 13.01
C ALA A 95 4.52 5.38 14.33
N ASP A 96 4.71 4.62 15.41
CA ASP A 96 4.26 5.03 16.76
C ASP A 96 5.03 6.24 17.25
N TYR A 97 6.32 6.34 16.91
CA TYR A 97 7.12 7.53 17.22
C TYR A 97 6.59 8.78 16.49
N TYR A 98 6.28 8.69 15.19
CA TYR A 98 5.62 9.78 14.48
C TYR A 98 4.28 10.17 15.11
N THR A 99 3.45 9.18 15.44
CA THR A 99 2.14 9.42 16.06
C THR A 99 2.29 10.17 17.38
N LYS A 100 3.18 9.70 18.27
CA LYS A 100 3.46 10.33 19.55
C LYS A 100 3.86 11.81 19.41
N GLU A 101 4.70 12.11 18.43
CA GLU A 101 5.26 13.44 18.23
C GLU A 101 4.35 14.41 17.47
N LEU A 102 3.42 13.88 16.63
CA LEU A 102 2.64 14.71 15.73
C LEU A 102 1.15 14.79 16.07
N MET A 103 0.60 13.89 16.89
CA MET A 103 -0.86 13.78 17.11
C MET A 103 -1.51 15.04 17.71
N GLU A 104 -0.74 15.90 18.41
CA GLU A 104 -1.23 17.17 18.94
C GLU A 104 -1.32 18.28 17.88
N PHE A 105 -0.67 18.10 16.73
CA PHE A 105 -0.53 19.12 15.69
C PHE A 105 -1.33 18.79 14.43
N ILE A 106 -1.56 17.48 14.16
CA ILE A 106 -2.16 17.01 12.92
C ILE A 106 -2.84 15.66 13.10
N ASN A 107 -3.82 15.35 12.25
CA ASN A 107 -4.49 14.06 12.25
C ASN A 107 -3.52 12.95 11.79
N CYS A 108 -3.17 12.06 12.69
CA CYS A 108 -2.34 10.89 12.46
C CYS A 108 -3.19 9.64 12.19
N PRO A 109 -2.64 8.60 11.52
CA PRO A 109 -3.36 7.37 11.26
C PRO A 109 -3.62 6.59 12.56
N ILE A 110 -4.87 6.21 12.78
CA ILE A 110 -5.33 5.45 13.94
C ILE A 110 -5.45 3.97 13.56
N ILE A 111 -4.90 3.09 14.40
CA ILE A 111 -5.15 1.66 14.34
C ILE A 111 -6.16 1.31 15.43
N PRO A 112 -7.40 0.90 15.06
CA PRO A 112 -8.40 0.55 16.07
C PRO A 112 -7.97 -0.66 16.90
N GLN A 113 -8.51 -0.78 18.12
CA GLN A 113 -8.25 -1.93 18.97
C GLN A 113 -8.63 -3.23 18.26
N GLY A 114 -7.79 -4.26 18.39
CA GLY A 114 -7.97 -5.56 17.74
C GLY A 114 -7.50 -5.62 16.29
N TYR A 115 -6.94 -4.52 15.77
CA TYR A 115 -6.30 -4.48 14.45
C TYR A 115 -4.79 -4.40 14.56
N TYR A 116 -4.12 -4.94 13.56
CA TYR A 116 -2.68 -4.79 13.35
C TYR A 116 -2.44 -4.30 11.93
N SER A 117 -1.49 -3.39 11.73
CA SER A 117 -1.12 -2.86 10.41
C SER A 117 0.35 -3.09 10.13
N SER A 118 0.68 -3.45 8.89
CA SER A 118 2.07 -3.48 8.41
C SER A 118 2.67 -2.09 8.15
N ARG A 119 1.88 -1.01 8.35
CA ARG A 119 2.33 0.38 8.17
C ARG A 119 3.07 0.61 6.85
N ALA A 120 2.53 0.06 5.75
CA ALA A 120 3.11 0.26 4.41
C ALA A 120 3.30 1.74 4.05
N GLN A 121 2.53 2.61 4.69
CA GLN A 121 2.59 4.07 4.57
C GLN A 121 2.24 4.69 5.92
N TYR A 122 2.83 5.84 6.22
CA TYR A 122 2.41 6.70 7.33
C TYR A 122 1.75 7.95 6.77
N THR A 123 0.43 7.96 6.74
CA THR A 123 -0.35 9.00 6.06
C THR A 123 -1.04 9.90 7.09
N ILE A 124 -0.64 11.15 7.11
CA ILE A 124 -1.29 12.23 7.88
C ILE A 124 -2.39 12.89 7.05
N THR A 125 -3.33 13.55 7.72
CA THR A 125 -4.43 14.25 7.05
C THR A 125 -4.43 15.72 7.45
N LEU A 126 -4.36 16.61 6.45
CA LEU A 126 -4.37 18.05 6.58
C LEU A 126 -5.82 18.57 6.54
N ASN A 127 -6.02 19.85 6.84
CA ASN A 127 -7.35 20.47 6.87
C ASN A 127 -7.97 20.61 5.47
N ASP A 128 -7.14 20.96 4.49
CA ASP A 128 -7.57 21.15 3.10
C ASP A 128 -6.43 20.88 2.09
N LYS A 129 -6.78 20.97 0.82
CA LYS A 129 -5.86 20.73 -0.29
C LYS A 129 -4.71 21.73 -0.32
N ASN A 130 -4.96 22.99 -0.02
CA ASN A 130 -3.93 24.02 -0.07
C ASN A 130 -2.88 23.80 1.01
N GLN A 131 -3.30 23.51 2.23
CA GLN A 131 -2.40 23.17 3.32
C GLN A 131 -1.56 21.93 2.99
N ARG A 132 -2.19 20.88 2.42
CA ARG A 132 -1.51 19.67 1.98
C ARG A 132 -0.47 19.96 0.90
N ASP A 133 -0.83 20.68 -0.14
CA ASP A 133 0.07 20.99 -1.26
C ASP A 133 1.24 21.89 -0.80
N ASN A 134 0.96 22.84 0.06
CA ASN A 134 1.99 23.72 0.64
C ASN A 134 2.95 22.95 1.56
N LEU A 135 2.45 22.07 2.43
CA LEU A 135 3.31 21.20 3.25
C LEU A 135 4.16 20.28 2.37
N GLN A 136 3.57 19.65 1.35
CA GLN A 136 4.32 18.80 0.42
C GLN A 136 5.45 19.58 -0.27
N LYS A 137 5.16 20.78 -0.74
CA LYS A 137 6.18 21.66 -1.35
C LYS A 137 7.25 22.05 -0.34
N PHE A 138 6.88 22.47 0.86
CA PHE A 138 7.81 22.85 1.92
C PHE A 138 8.75 21.70 2.29
N LEU A 139 8.23 20.49 2.46
CA LEU A 139 9.05 19.30 2.72
C LEU A 139 10.01 19.00 1.57
N LYS A 140 9.53 19.09 0.32
CA LYS A 140 10.36 18.90 -0.88
C LYS A 140 11.49 19.93 -0.98
N ASP A 141 11.20 21.19 -0.73
CA ASP A 141 12.18 22.29 -0.76
C ASP A 141 13.28 22.09 0.32
N ASN A 142 12.95 21.33 1.37
CA ASN A 142 13.88 20.93 2.43
C ASN A 142 14.43 19.49 2.27
N SER A 143 14.35 18.92 1.06
CA SER A 143 14.85 17.57 0.74
C SER A 143 14.25 16.44 1.62
N ILE A 144 12.99 16.60 2.02
CA ILE A 144 12.21 15.56 2.71
C ILE A 144 11.19 15.00 1.71
N PRO A 145 11.31 13.72 1.31
CA PRO A 145 10.35 13.11 0.40
C PRO A 145 8.99 12.94 1.07
N SER A 146 7.93 13.18 0.32
CA SER A 146 6.56 12.91 0.75
C SER A 146 5.70 12.60 -0.47
N MET A 147 4.60 11.86 -0.29
CA MET A 147 3.80 11.39 -1.42
C MET A 147 2.31 11.44 -1.10
N VAL A 148 1.51 11.73 -2.14
CA VAL A 148 0.05 11.65 -2.06
C VAL A 148 -0.41 10.30 -2.61
N TYR A 149 -0.95 9.46 -1.74
CA TYR A 149 -1.52 8.16 -2.09
C TYR A 149 -3.01 8.12 -1.74
N TYR A 150 -3.95 8.48 -2.66
CA TYR A 150 -3.76 8.90 -4.05
C TYR A 150 -4.52 10.20 -4.32
N PRO A 151 -4.18 10.98 -5.37
CA PRO A 151 -4.80 12.30 -5.62
C PRO A 151 -6.18 12.23 -6.28
N ARG A 152 -6.70 11.02 -6.55
CA ARG A 152 -8.01 10.75 -7.16
C ARG A 152 -8.61 9.46 -6.63
N THR A 153 -9.93 9.44 -6.49
CA THR A 153 -10.67 8.19 -6.24
C THR A 153 -10.70 7.32 -7.49
N MET A 154 -11.04 6.03 -7.33
CA MET A 154 -11.20 5.14 -8.49
C MET A 154 -12.28 5.63 -9.45
N SER A 155 -13.39 6.16 -8.93
CA SER A 155 -14.47 6.75 -9.75
C SER A 155 -14.03 7.97 -10.58
N GLN A 156 -12.94 8.63 -10.21
CA GLN A 156 -12.37 9.78 -10.92
C GLN A 156 -11.30 9.39 -11.95
N GLN A 157 -11.00 8.09 -12.11
CA GLN A 157 -10.03 7.63 -13.09
C GLN A 157 -10.64 7.67 -14.51
N GLY A 158 -9.95 8.35 -15.42
CA GLY A 158 -10.41 8.51 -16.81
C GLY A 158 -10.69 7.19 -17.53
N ALA A 159 -9.95 6.13 -17.20
CA ALA A 159 -10.17 4.79 -17.76
C ALA A 159 -11.56 4.20 -17.41
N LEU A 160 -12.16 4.64 -16.31
CA LEU A 160 -13.47 4.14 -15.86
C LEU A 160 -14.66 4.95 -16.40
N ASN A 161 -14.45 6.13 -16.97
CA ASN A 161 -15.52 7.03 -17.42
C ASN A 161 -16.52 6.34 -18.39
N ARG A 162 -16.05 5.45 -19.24
CA ARG A 162 -16.91 4.70 -20.21
C ARG A 162 -17.72 3.57 -19.56
N TYR A 163 -17.35 3.13 -18.36
CA TYR A 163 -18.03 2.03 -17.67
C TYR A 163 -18.99 2.52 -16.58
N ILE A 164 -18.81 3.74 -16.09
CA ILE A 164 -19.66 4.35 -15.07
C ILE A 164 -20.91 4.93 -15.77
N LYS A 165 -21.87 4.05 -16.10
CA LYS A 165 -23.17 4.43 -16.69
C LYS A 165 -24.22 4.86 -15.68
N CYS A 166 -24.04 4.50 -14.41
CA CYS A 166 -24.88 4.92 -13.29
C CYS A 166 -24.23 6.08 -12.58
N GLN A 167 -25.03 6.92 -11.90
CA GLN A 167 -24.44 7.94 -11.03
C GLN A 167 -23.46 7.27 -10.07
N PRO A 168 -22.20 7.69 -10.03
CA PRO A 168 -21.23 7.07 -9.15
C PRO A 168 -21.71 7.23 -7.71
N PHE A 169 -21.65 6.15 -6.94
CA PHE A 169 -21.83 6.22 -5.50
C PHE A 169 -20.79 7.23 -4.98
N GLU A 170 -21.22 8.39 -4.51
CA GLU A 170 -20.31 9.42 -4.03
C GLU A 170 -19.73 8.98 -2.69
N CYS A 171 -18.49 8.50 -2.71
CA CYS A 171 -17.70 8.22 -1.52
C CYS A 171 -17.09 9.53 -1.00
N GLU A 172 -17.86 10.37 -0.32
CA GLU A 172 -17.43 11.71 0.13
C GLU A 172 -16.17 11.68 0.97
N VAL A 173 -16.04 10.73 1.90
CA VAL A 173 -14.83 10.57 2.72
C VAL A 173 -13.61 10.25 1.84
N ALA A 174 -13.74 9.34 0.88
CA ALA A 174 -12.64 9.02 -0.02
C ALA A 174 -12.24 10.23 -0.88
N LYS A 175 -13.23 11.00 -1.36
CA LYS A 175 -13.00 12.21 -2.13
C LYS A 175 -12.29 13.30 -1.30
N GLN A 176 -12.71 13.49 -0.06
CA GLN A 176 -12.03 14.39 0.88
C GLN A 176 -10.58 13.96 1.11
N LEU A 177 -10.33 12.69 1.38
CA LEU A 177 -8.99 12.15 1.64
C LEU A 177 -8.05 12.34 0.43
N THR A 178 -8.53 12.25 -0.82
CA THR A 178 -7.68 12.53 -1.99
C THR A 178 -7.13 13.96 -2.02
N SER A 179 -7.80 14.89 -1.35
CA SER A 179 -7.38 16.29 -1.25
C SER A 179 -6.48 16.56 -0.04
N THR A 180 -6.64 15.81 1.04
CA THR A 180 -6.06 16.14 2.34
C THR A 180 -4.94 15.20 2.80
N CYS A 181 -4.81 14.00 2.24
CA CYS A 181 -3.80 13.04 2.67
C CYS A 181 -2.40 13.37 2.17
N LEU A 182 -1.39 13.12 3.02
CA LEU A 182 0.04 13.18 2.70
C LEU A 182 0.79 12.10 3.46
N SER A 183 1.55 11.27 2.75
CA SER A 183 2.36 10.21 3.35
C SER A 183 3.77 10.73 3.62
N LEU A 184 4.22 10.55 4.86
CA LEU A 184 5.58 10.85 5.32
C LEU A 184 6.51 9.66 5.08
N PRO A 185 7.84 9.87 5.02
CA PRO A 185 8.80 8.78 4.88
C PRO A 185 8.68 7.80 6.05
N ILE A 186 8.58 6.52 5.73
CA ILE A 186 8.53 5.44 6.73
C ILE A 186 9.20 4.18 6.19
N GLY A 187 9.76 3.40 7.08
CA GLY A 187 10.35 2.10 6.76
C GLY A 187 11.13 1.56 7.94
N PRO A 188 11.54 0.27 7.89
CA PRO A 188 12.21 -0.40 9.00
C PRO A 188 13.63 0.13 9.29
N TYR A 189 14.20 0.86 8.36
CA TYR A 189 15.59 1.35 8.44
C TYR A 189 15.68 2.87 8.61
N ILE A 190 14.54 3.56 8.75
CA ILE A 190 14.56 5.00 9.01
C ILE A 190 15.17 5.27 10.39
N THR A 191 16.18 6.11 10.41
CA THR A 191 16.86 6.45 11.67
C THR A 191 16.04 7.45 12.47
N LYS A 192 16.28 7.47 13.80
CA LYS A 192 15.65 8.46 14.67
C LYS A 192 15.99 9.90 14.24
N CYS A 193 17.20 10.17 13.82
CA CYS A 193 17.64 11.49 13.35
C CYS A 193 16.84 11.93 12.09
N GLU A 194 16.61 11.02 11.15
CA GLU A 194 15.77 11.31 9.96
C GLU A 194 14.32 11.57 10.37
N GLN A 195 13.76 10.79 11.29
CA GLN A 195 12.41 11.02 11.80
C GLN A 195 12.30 12.36 12.54
N ASP A 196 13.26 12.69 13.43
CA ASP A 196 13.31 13.96 14.17
C ASP A 196 13.35 15.14 13.20
N ARG A 197 14.09 15.01 12.10
CA ARG A 197 14.11 16.02 11.04
C ARG A 197 12.74 16.18 10.39
N VAL A 198 12.08 15.10 9.98
CA VAL A 198 10.73 15.16 9.39
C VAL A 198 9.75 15.80 10.37
N ILE A 199 9.74 15.37 11.63
CA ILE A 199 8.87 15.89 12.69
C ILE A 199 9.09 17.39 12.89
N SER A 200 10.34 17.82 12.95
CA SER A 200 10.68 19.23 13.16
C SER A 200 10.17 20.12 12.03
N TYR A 201 10.31 19.68 10.78
CA TYR A 201 9.83 20.45 9.63
C TYR A 201 8.30 20.44 9.53
N VAL A 202 7.62 19.33 9.82
CA VAL A 202 6.15 19.30 9.89
C VAL A 202 5.65 20.26 10.98
N LYS A 203 6.22 20.20 12.18
CA LYS A 203 5.85 21.12 13.29
C LYS A 203 6.15 22.58 12.94
N LEU A 204 7.26 22.85 12.29
CA LEU A 204 7.63 24.21 11.86
C LEU A 204 6.61 24.78 10.87
N PHE A 205 6.19 23.99 9.88
CA PHE A 205 5.19 24.40 8.90
C PHE A 205 3.81 24.68 9.55
N LEU A 206 3.39 23.82 10.48
CA LEU A 206 2.07 23.95 11.13
C LEU A 206 1.97 25.10 12.14
N LYS A 207 3.09 25.70 12.53
CA LYS A 207 3.14 26.87 13.44
C LYS A 207 3.14 28.21 12.71
N GLN A 208 3.27 28.20 11.38
CA GLN A 208 3.20 29.38 10.53
C GLN A 208 1.76 29.77 10.23
#